data_dbc5e2e26f4c41f000cdac27a77ceddf
#
_entry.id   dbc5e2e26f4c41f000cdac27a77ceddf
#
_cell.length_a   1.000
_cell.length_b   1.000
_cell.length_c   1.000
_cell.angle_alpha   90.00
_cell.angle_beta   90.00
_cell.angle_gamma   90.00
#
_symmetry.space_group_name_H-M   'P 1'
#
loop_
_entity.id
_entity.type
_entity.pdbx_description
1 polymer ?
#
loop_
_entity_poly.entity_id
_entity_poly.type
_entity_poly.pdbx_seq_one_letter_code
_entity_poly.pdbx_strand_id
1 'polypeptide(L)'
;MKSDLRFGYWEHWFKLEYHIGTFLKEKFGLKVEKVDYSKKNYYDTVDVLIISQSGVNDYIENDRDRLHDFVRNGGICWIMHQDWRRYNPCFLPEEAGRPLLVNRYSATLGGRFDSCTYLQPWVEERGRELFCVPNDITPDEMVYWELDADSFEAIGMHEAPARVRTAATAALTNVEKWEVLGSFMDAAMPDNSALVMQMKYGKGLFLWNQILFPERRLEENDRVMKFWERYSENAINYFDSFRKGEKVVPPAPRAKNISAGKAWKKTITHLHSLDWYAADNTLADINAAMRYLKFDVAVLGFKDALSYHDAPDYEKYSDDKVTLIPGMEYHPFNFQNPISQNAYHMLAMGVRSCYNRFTRSLFDDADVDEYIRTALEHIKKEGGASCATHPDDEYWRNYDFDAVDIYDWDFARRGEEKIEDRPFSENPVQKAWMEGSHITLMASVDMWGIARLRRNPVCNFICYNGDITRENLVKAIKAGHVMASFGVDAADVSLGEYLPGDTVPASALAEKIKCSFSAPEELTEIRLWGGDRILMSEKLPAGTTAVERIIEIAHYKDAPYFHLELRGKNAHLISNPFFVK
;
A
#
# COMPACT_ATOMS: atom_id res chain seq x y z
N MET A 1 -7.05 -32.44 1.36
CA MET A 1 -8.00 -32.38 2.50
C MET A 1 -9.13 -33.38 2.22
N LYS A 2 -9.58 -34.17 3.20
CA LYS A 2 -10.80 -34.97 3.06
C LYS A 2 -11.88 -34.29 3.90
N SER A 3 -12.91 -33.81 3.27
CA SER A 3 -14.11 -33.29 3.94
C SER A 3 -15.29 -34.18 3.59
N ASP A 4 -16.12 -34.50 4.58
CA ASP A 4 -17.33 -35.28 4.40
C ASP A 4 -18.54 -34.39 4.03
N LEU A 5 -18.32 -33.09 3.84
CA LEU A 5 -19.36 -32.13 3.47
C LEU A 5 -19.93 -32.45 2.08
N ARG A 6 -21.24 -32.46 1.98
CA ARG A 6 -21.99 -32.61 0.74
C ARG A 6 -22.40 -31.26 0.24
N PHE A 7 -22.00 -30.90 -0.97
CA PHE A 7 -22.27 -29.59 -1.57
C PHE A 7 -23.39 -29.71 -2.60
N GLY A 8 -24.34 -28.76 -2.53
CA GLY A 8 -25.30 -28.50 -3.58
C GLY A 8 -24.91 -27.21 -4.33
N TYR A 9 -25.12 -27.20 -5.62
CA TYR A 9 -24.84 -26.04 -6.44
C TYR A 9 -26.09 -25.56 -7.14
N TRP A 10 -26.51 -24.34 -6.83
CA TRP A 10 -27.57 -23.63 -7.53
C TRP A 10 -26.98 -22.95 -8.76
N GLU A 11 -27.32 -23.48 -9.94
CA GLU A 11 -26.84 -22.96 -11.21
C GLU A 11 -27.71 -21.81 -11.68
N HIS A 12 -27.07 -20.69 -11.97
CA HIS A 12 -27.72 -19.56 -12.67
C HIS A 12 -28.26 -20.02 -14.04
N TRP A 13 -29.31 -19.37 -14.53
CA TRP A 13 -29.86 -19.65 -15.86
C TRP A 13 -28.82 -19.44 -17.00
N PHE A 14 -27.82 -18.58 -16.80
CA PHE A 14 -26.60 -18.58 -17.59
C PHE A 14 -25.72 -19.74 -17.13
N LYS A 15 -25.61 -20.75 -17.95
CA LYS A 15 -24.67 -21.84 -17.72
C LYS A 15 -23.26 -21.30 -17.88
N LEU A 16 -22.59 -21.07 -16.78
CA LEU A 16 -21.17 -20.81 -16.81
C LEU A 16 -20.44 -22.09 -17.17
N GLU A 17 -19.57 -22.05 -18.17
CA GLU A 17 -18.74 -23.20 -18.56
C GLU A 17 -17.84 -23.66 -17.42
N TYR A 18 -17.39 -22.71 -16.61
CA TYR A 18 -16.58 -22.92 -15.43
C TYR A 18 -17.13 -22.14 -14.23
N HIS A 19 -17.29 -22.80 -13.10
CA HIS A 19 -17.83 -22.22 -11.87
C HIS A 19 -17.24 -22.88 -10.65
N ILE A 20 -17.42 -22.28 -9.48
CA ILE A 20 -16.88 -22.75 -8.21
C ILE A 20 -17.21 -24.22 -7.92
N GLY A 21 -18.41 -24.69 -8.23
CA GLY A 21 -18.78 -26.09 -8.04
C GLY A 21 -17.95 -27.08 -8.89
N THR A 22 -17.62 -26.72 -10.14
CA THR A 22 -16.71 -27.48 -10.99
C THR A 22 -15.31 -27.48 -10.41
N PHE A 23 -14.82 -26.32 -10.02
CA PHE A 23 -13.52 -26.16 -9.38
C PHE A 23 -13.37 -27.01 -8.12
N LEU A 24 -14.36 -27.00 -7.23
CA LEU A 24 -14.34 -27.79 -6.00
C LEU A 24 -14.28 -29.30 -6.27
N LYS A 25 -14.99 -29.77 -7.31
CA LYS A 25 -14.89 -31.17 -7.74
C LYS A 25 -13.51 -31.52 -8.24
N GLU A 26 -12.99 -30.71 -9.16
CA GLU A 26 -11.70 -30.97 -9.82
C GLU A 26 -10.54 -30.89 -8.86
N LYS A 27 -10.51 -29.84 -8.02
CA LYS A 27 -9.35 -29.54 -7.18
C LYS A 27 -9.34 -30.33 -5.86
N PHE A 28 -10.50 -30.50 -5.25
CA PHE A 28 -10.60 -31.12 -3.92
C PHE A 28 -11.29 -32.49 -3.93
N GLY A 29 -11.78 -32.93 -5.07
CA GLY A 29 -12.48 -34.20 -5.18
C GLY A 29 -13.82 -34.27 -4.42
N LEU A 30 -14.42 -33.07 -4.16
CA LEU A 30 -15.66 -32.96 -3.39
C LEU A 30 -16.87 -33.43 -4.18
N LYS A 31 -17.86 -33.98 -3.48
CA LYS A 31 -19.14 -34.28 -4.06
C LYS A 31 -19.98 -33.01 -4.14
N VAL A 32 -20.09 -32.43 -5.33
CA VAL A 32 -20.92 -31.25 -5.61
C VAL A 32 -22.03 -31.67 -6.59
N GLU A 33 -23.28 -31.57 -6.17
CA GLU A 33 -24.44 -31.95 -6.97
C GLU A 33 -25.24 -30.72 -7.37
N LYS A 34 -25.77 -30.72 -8.60
CA LYS A 34 -26.69 -29.68 -9.04
C LYS A 34 -28.00 -29.80 -8.25
N VAL A 35 -28.55 -28.66 -7.84
CA VAL A 35 -29.86 -28.59 -7.18
C VAL A 35 -30.95 -29.18 -8.09
N ASP A 36 -31.73 -30.07 -7.53
CA ASP A 36 -32.89 -30.68 -8.17
C ASP A 36 -34.17 -30.39 -7.37
N TYR A 37 -34.85 -29.30 -7.74
CA TYR A 37 -36.08 -28.86 -7.05
C TYR A 37 -37.27 -29.80 -7.21
N SER A 38 -37.22 -30.76 -8.11
CA SER A 38 -38.26 -31.79 -8.23
C SER A 38 -38.28 -32.69 -7.00
N LYS A 39 -37.16 -32.79 -6.28
CA LYS A 39 -37.04 -33.61 -5.08
C LYS A 39 -37.45 -32.81 -3.85
N LYS A 40 -38.54 -33.22 -3.18
CA LYS A 40 -39.04 -32.55 -1.97
C LYS A 40 -38.01 -32.51 -0.83
N ASN A 41 -37.15 -33.51 -0.73
CA ASN A 41 -36.15 -33.68 0.32
C ASN A 41 -34.72 -33.35 -0.17
N TYR A 42 -34.58 -32.48 -1.17
CA TYR A 42 -33.27 -32.12 -1.72
C TYR A 42 -32.30 -31.61 -0.63
N TYR A 43 -32.78 -30.78 0.27
CA TYR A 43 -31.96 -30.19 1.34
C TYR A 43 -31.44 -31.19 2.35
N ASP A 44 -32.08 -32.38 2.47
CA ASP A 44 -31.59 -33.45 3.34
C ASP A 44 -30.33 -34.13 2.79
N THR A 45 -30.04 -33.89 1.51
CA THR A 45 -28.89 -34.50 0.81
C THR A 45 -27.65 -33.65 0.78
N VAL A 46 -27.73 -32.37 1.22
CA VAL A 46 -26.63 -31.40 1.19
C VAL A 46 -26.38 -30.80 2.56
N ASP A 47 -25.16 -30.36 2.78
CA ASP A 47 -24.71 -29.71 4.00
C ASP A 47 -24.39 -28.24 3.73
N VAL A 48 -23.89 -27.97 2.52
CA VAL A 48 -23.57 -26.61 2.04
C VAL A 48 -24.25 -26.39 0.69
N LEU A 49 -25.08 -25.39 0.61
CA LEU A 49 -25.68 -24.93 -0.64
C LEU A 49 -24.91 -23.73 -1.17
N ILE A 50 -24.37 -23.84 -2.36
CA ILE A 50 -23.73 -22.74 -3.07
C ILE A 50 -24.75 -22.09 -3.98
N ILE A 51 -25.04 -20.80 -3.77
CA ILE A 51 -25.78 -19.98 -4.73
C ILE A 51 -24.77 -19.39 -5.72
N SER A 52 -24.98 -19.68 -6.98
CA SER A 52 -24.06 -19.28 -8.04
C SER A 52 -23.88 -17.77 -8.14
N GLN A 53 -22.82 -17.38 -8.79
CA GLN A 53 -22.55 -16.00 -9.15
C GLN A 53 -23.75 -15.41 -9.91
N SER A 54 -24.23 -14.23 -9.45
CA SER A 54 -25.43 -13.55 -9.98
C SER A 54 -26.73 -14.36 -9.98
N GLY A 55 -26.83 -15.38 -9.14
CA GLY A 55 -27.98 -16.32 -9.10
C GLY A 55 -29.09 -15.97 -8.10
N VAL A 56 -28.94 -14.92 -7.32
CA VAL A 56 -29.86 -14.60 -6.20
C VAL A 56 -31.31 -14.38 -6.64
N ASN A 57 -31.54 -13.69 -7.73
CA ASN A 57 -32.89 -13.41 -8.19
C ASN A 57 -33.67 -14.66 -8.60
N ASP A 58 -33.00 -15.56 -9.28
CA ASP A 58 -33.66 -16.80 -9.74
C ASP A 58 -34.11 -17.64 -8.55
N TYR A 59 -33.39 -17.54 -7.45
CA TYR A 59 -33.67 -18.27 -6.23
C TYR A 59 -34.94 -17.82 -5.53
N ILE A 60 -35.26 -16.53 -5.56
CA ILE A 60 -36.40 -15.93 -4.85
C ILE A 60 -37.72 -16.51 -5.32
N GLU A 61 -37.82 -16.71 -6.62
CA GLU A 61 -39.07 -17.17 -7.24
C GLU A 61 -39.38 -18.65 -6.94
N ASN A 62 -38.35 -19.41 -6.56
CA ASN A 62 -38.45 -20.85 -6.53
C ASN A 62 -38.51 -21.48 -5.14
N ASP A 63 -37.69 -21.10 -4.16
CA ASP A 63 -37.51 -21.95 -2.99
C ASP A 63 -37.07 -21.28 -1.69
N ARG A 64 -37.38 -20.01 -1.51
CA ARG A 64 -36.91 -19.18 -0.39
C ARG A 64 -37.21 -19.79 0.99
N ASP A 65 -38.42 -20.25 1.21
CA ASP A 65 -38.85 -20.72 2.54
C ASP A 65 -38.11 -22.01 2.93
N ARG A 66 -37.90 -22.89 1.96
CA ARG A 66 -37.13 -24.12 2.17
C ARG A 66 -35.65 -23.84 2.41
N LEU A 67 -35.10 -22.80 1.76
CA LEU A 67 -33.76 -22.32 2.04
C LEU A 67 -33.63 -21.84 3.49
N HIS A 68 -34.60 -21.04 3.96
CA HIS A 68 -34.60 -20.58 5.34
C HIS A 68 -34.65 -21.75 6.33
N ASP A 69 -35.51 -22.73 6.07
CA ASP A 69 -35.61 -23.92 6.93
C ASP A 69 -34.31 -24.75 6.89
N PHE A 70 -33.71 -24.92 5.72
CA PHE A 70 -32.42 -25.59 5.58
C PHE A 70 -31.35 -24.93 6.45
N VAL A 71 -31.19 -23.61 6.33
CA VAL A 71 -30.17 -22.90 7.13
C VAL A 71 -30.54 -22.91 8.61
N ARG A 72 -31.82 -22.65 8.96
CA ARG A 72 -32.24 -22.69 10.37
C ARG A 72 -31.95 -24.04 11.06
N ASN A 73 -31.98 -25.13 10.32
CA ASN A 73 -31.73 -26.49 10.81
C ASN A 73 -30.26 -26.92 10.76
N GLY A 74 -29.32 -26.04 10.39
CA GLY A 74 -27.89 -26.29 10.46
C GLY A 74 -27.18 -26.40 9.09
N GLY A 75 -27.92 -26.12 8.01
CA GLY A 75 -27.31 -26.00 6.68
C GLY A 75 -26.50 -24.70 6.53
N ILE A 76 -25.60 -24.70 5.59
CA ILE A 76 -24.77 -23.53 5.24
C ILE A 76 -25.18 -23.06 3.84
N CYS A 77 -25.53 -21.78 3.72
CA CYS A 77 -25.77 -21.14 2.43
C CYS A 77 -24.58 -20.25 2.07
N TRP A 78 -23.80 -20.69 1.08
CA TRP A 78 -22.66 -19.94 0.56
C TRP A 78 -23.07 -19.18 -0.69
N ILE A 79 -23.28 -17.88 -0.53
CA ILE A 79 -23.70 -16.98 -1.60
C ILE A 79 -22.46 -16.44 -2.28
N MET A 80 -22.31 -16.73 -3.57
CA MET A 80 -21.22 -16.22 -4.38
C MET A 80 -21.53 -14.80 -4.85
N HIS A 81 -20.54 -14.15 -5.46
CA HIS A 81 -20.61 -12.80 -5.99
C HIS A 81 -21.95 -12.49 -6.68
N GLN A 82 -22.59 -11.39 -6.31
CA GLN A 82 -23.80 -10.90 -6.94
C GLN A 82 -23.56 -9.57 -7.64
N ASP A 83 -24.23 -9.41 -8.77
CA ASP A 83 -24.12 -8.22 -9.61
C ASP A 83 -25.40 -7.38 -9.46
N TRP A 84 -25.29 -6.08 -9.53
CA TRP A 84 -26.34 -5.09 -9.30
C TRP A 84 -27.53 -5.19 -10.26
N ARG A 85 -27.34 -5.76 -11.46
CA ARG A 85 -28.35 -5.74 -12.53
C ARG A 85 -29.60 -6.53 -12.20
N ARG A 86 -29.49 -7.50 -11.29
CA ARG A 86 -30.59 -8.39 -10.93
C ARG A 86 -30.70 -8.66 -9.44
N TYR A 87 -29.98 -7.88 -8.66
CA TYR A 87 -29.95 -8.07 -7.23
C TYR A 87 -31.30 -7.79 -6.58
N ASN A 88 -31.78 -8.75 -5.80
CA ASN A 88 -32.96 -8.61 -4.96
C ASN A 88 -32.74 -9.34 -3.63
N PRO A 89 -32.62 -8.64 -2.50
CA PRO A 89 -32.34 -9.26 -1.21
C PRO A 89 -33.55 -9.96 -0.58
N CYS A 90 -34.71 -9.99 -1.24
CA CYS A 90 -35.93 -10.56 -0.69
C CYS A 90 -35.87 -12.08 -0.44
N PHE A 91 -34.83 -12.77 -0.94
CA PHE A 91 -34.57 -14.18 -0.63
C PHE A 91 -34.04 -14.39 0.80
N LEU A 92 -33.49 -13.36 1.42
CA LEU A 92 -32.99 -13.41 2.78
C LEU A 92 -34.12 -13.40 3.81
N PRO A 93 -33.94 -14.03 4.99
CA PRO A 93 -34.88 -13.87 6.08
C PRO A 93 -34.95 -12.43 6.57
N GLU A 94 -36.04 -12.06 7.23
CA GLU A 94 -36.25 -10.69 7.70
C GLU A 94 -35.18 -10.23 8.67
N GLU A 95 -34.67 -11.13 9.48
CA GLU A 95 -33.60 -10.91 10.46
C GLU A 95 -32.29 -10.48 9.81
N ALA A 96 -32.09 -10.82 8.55
CA ALA A 96 -30.88 -10.46 7.80
C ALA A 96 -30.86 -8.99 7.35
N GLY A 97 -31.98 -8.28 7.49
CA GLY A 97 -32.12 -6.93 6.96
C GLY A 97 -32.15 -6.90 5.42
N ARG A 98 -31.69 -5.82 4.86
CA ARG A 98 -31.66 -5.61 3.40
C ARG A 98 -30.30 -5.09 2.96
N PRO A 99 -29.26 -5.95 2.89
CA PRO A 99 -27.99 -5.56 2.31
C PRO A 99 -28.19 -5.02 0.89
N LEU A 100 -27.48 -3.95 0.54
CA LEU A 100 -27.59 -3.30 -0.76
C LEU A 100 -26.27 -3.46 -1.51
N LEU A 101 -26.37 -3.81 -2.79
CA LEU A 101 -25.24 -3.73 -3.69
C LEU A 101 -25.02 -2.28 -4.10
N VAL A 102 -23.88 -1.75 -3.75
CA VAL A 102 -23.41 -0.48 -4.26
C VAL A 102 -22.50 -0.77 -5.44
N ASN A 103 -22.94 -0.30 -6.58
CA ASN A 103 -22.20 -0.48 -7.80
C ASN A 103 -20.96 0.39 -7.78
N ARG A 104 -19.86 -0.22 -7.41
CA ARG A 104 -18.55 0.37 -7.32
C ARG A 104 -17.63 -0.40 -8.22
N TYR A 105 -17.34 0.14 -9.37
CA TYR A 105 -16.40 -0.47 -10.29
C TYR A 105 -14.99 -0.22 -9.79
N SER A 106 -14.30 -1.26 -9.49
CA SER A 106 -12.86 -1.20 -9.63
C SER A 106 -12.55 -0.88 -11.07
N ALA A 107 -11.64 0.02 -11.33
CA ALA A 107 -11.21 0.36 -12.66
C ALA A 107 -10.93 -0.91 -13.46
N THR A 108 -11.87 -1.25 -14.30
CA THR A 108 -11.76 -2.39 -15.17
C THR A 108 -11.29 -1.89 -16.51
N LEU A 109 -10.28 -2.57 -17.04
CA LEU A 109 -9.97 -2.48 -18.46
C LEU A 109 -9.45 -1.12 -18.93
N GLY A 110 -8.20 -0.87 -18.65
CA GLY A 110 -7.37 -0.06 -19.52
C GLY A 110 -7.55 1.44 -19.47
N GLY A 111 -8.37 1.96 -18.58
CA GLY A 111 -8.58 3.39 -18.46
C GLY A 111 -8.09 3.95 -17.12
N ARG A 112 -7.06 4.75 -17.17
CA ARG A 112 -6.59 5.60 -16.04
C ARG A 112 -7.71 6.45 -15.43
N PHE A 113 -8.84 6.57 -16.12
CA PHE A 113 -9.95 7.43 -15.81
C PHE A 113 -11.30 6.74 -15.82
N ASP A 114 -11.32 5.42 -15.98
CA ASP A 114 -12.56 4.67 -15.81
C ASP A 114 -12.95 4.69 -14.36
N SER A 115 -13.60 5.74 -14.10
CA SER A 115 -14.41 6.08 -12.96
C SER A 115 -14.33 5.11 -11.79
N CYS A 116 -13.73 5.51 -10.82
CA CYS A 116 -14.54 5.90 -9.70
C CYS A 116 -14.58 5.03 -8.52
N THR A 117 -14.14 3.79 -8.50
CA THR A 117 -14.18 3.20 -7.19
C THR A 117 -13.12 2.17 -6.99
N TYR A 118 -12.34 2.52 -6.21
CA TYR A 118 -11.13 1.93 -5.82
C TYR A 118 -11.40 1.12 -4.56
N LEU A 119 -11.55 -0.18 -4.71
CA LEU A 119 -11.87 -1.07 -3.61
C LEU A 119 -10.58 -1.70 -3.08
N GLN A 120 -10.27 -1.35 -1.84
CA GLN A 120 -9.16 -1.94 -1.09
C GLN A 120 -9.71 -3.09 -0.25
N PRO A 121 -9.37 -4.35 -0.53
CA PRO A 121 -9.78 -5.44 0.34
C PRO A 121 -8.96 -5.44 1.63
N TRP A 122 -9.58 -5.75 2.73
CA TRP A 122 -8.93 -6.19 3.95
C TRP A 122 -9.65 -7.30 4.68
N VAL A 123 -8.88 -8.00 5.49
CA VAL A 123 -9.41 -9.02 6.38
C VAL A 123 -9.72 -8.40 7.72
N GLU A 124 -10.98 -8.42 8.11
CA GLU A 124 -11.39 -7.98 9.43
C GLU A 124 -10.89 -8.95 10.50
N GLU A 125 -10.73 -8.49 11.75
CA GLU A 125 -10.22 -9.36 12.82
C GLU A 125 -11.07 -10.65 12.97
N ARG A 126 -12.39 -10.53 12.85
CA ARG A 126 -13.32 -11.67 12.87
C ARG A 126 -13.23 -12.56 11.64
N GLY A 127 -12.76 -12.01 10.53
CA GLY A 127 -12.56 -12.73 9.27
C GLY A 127 -11.34 -13.65 9.28
N ARG A 128 -10.44 -13.49 10.23
CA ARG A 128 -9.20 -14.27 10.28
C ARG A 128 -9.43 -15.77 10.43
N GLU A 129 -10.53 -16.19 11.04
CA GLU A 129 -10.92 -17.58 11.10
C GLU A 129 -11.14 -18.18 9.70
N LEU A 130 -11.69 -17.41 8.78
CA LEU A 130 -11.94 -17.82 7.39
C LEU A 130 -10.72 -17.59 6.49
N PHE A 131 -10.04 -16.45 6.65
CA PHE A 131 -8.97 -16.07 5.73
C PHE A 131 -7.58 -16.60 6.10
N CYS A 132 -7.37 -17.03 7.35
CA CYS A 132 -6.04 -17.40 7.83
C CYS A 132 -5.88 -18.88 8.19
N VAL A 133 -6.90 -19.72 8.01
CA VAL A 133 -6.83 -21.14 8.42
C VAL A 133 -7.48 -22.08 7.39
N PRO A 134 -6.75 -23.07 6.86
CA PRO A 134 -5.34 -23.39 7.10
C PRO A 134 -4.35 -22.50 6.37
N ASN A 135 -4.79 -21.70 5.41
CA ASN A 135 -3.94 -20.85 4.61
C ASN A 135 -4.06 -19.41 5.09
N ASP A 136 -2.93 -18.77 5.37
CA ASP A 136 -2.89 -17.35 5.74
C ASP A 136 -2.94 -16.50 4.47
N ILE A 137 -4.15 -16.06 4.10
CA ILE A 137 -4.43 -15.26 2.90
C ILE A 137 -4.23 -13.79 3.24
N THR A 138 -3.45 -13.11 2.42
CA THR A 138 -3.16 -11.69 2.58
C THR A 138 -4.03 -10.84 1.64
N PRO A 139 -4.26 -9.54 1.95
CA PRO A 139 -5.04 -8.65 1.09
C PRO A 139 -4.55 -8.59 -0.35
N ASP A 140 -3.24 -8.69 -0.58
CA ASP A 140 -2.65 -8.67 -1.92
C ASP A 140 -3.00 -9.92 -2.75
N GLU A 141 -3.34 -11.04 -2.12
CA GLU A 141 -3.82 -12.22 -2.83
C GLU A 141 -5.27 -12.08 -3.30
N MET A 142 -6.06 -11.19 -2.69
CA MET A 142 -7.44 -10.91 -3.08
C MET A 142 -7.54 -9.97 -4.28
N VAL A 143 -6.43 -9.37 -4.69
CA VAL A 143 -6.36 -8.45 -5.82
C VAL A 143 -5.77 -9.18 -7.01
N TYR A 144 -6.52 -9.22 -8.10
CA TYR A 144 -6.08 -9.85 -9.33
C TYR A 144 -5.09 -8.98 -10.08
N TRP A 145 -3.81 -9.15 -9.78
CA TRP A 145 -2.73 -8.45 -10.47
C TRP A 145 -1.76 -9.42 -11.09
N GLU A 146 -1.46 -9.20 -12.33
CA GLU A 146 -0.29 -9.79 -12.97
C GLU A 146 0.97 -9.02 -12.52
N LEU A 147 1.38 -9.23 -11.28
CA LEU A 147 2.63 -8.71 -10.74
C LEU A 147 3.73 -9.76 -10.78
N ASP A 148 3.89 -10.46 -11.89
CA ASP A 148 5.12 -11.19 -12.14
C ASP A 148 6.19 -10.28 -12.76
N ALA A 149 7.43 -10.76 -12.81
CA ALA A 149 8.54 -9.99 -13.35
C ALA A 149 8.33 -9.64 -14.84
N ASP A 150 7.68 -10.52 -15.58
CA ASP A 150 7.44 -10.37 -17.01
C ASP A 150 6.32 -9.34 -17.28
N SER A 151 5.30 -9.32 -16.42
CA SER A 151 4.24 -8.32 -16.47
C SER A 151 4.76 -6.91 -16.19
N PHE A 152 5.71 -6.78 -15.26
CA PHE A 152 6.41 -5.51 -15.04
C PHE A 152 7.21 -5.05 -16.27
N GLU A 153 7.71 -5.97 -17.08
CA GLU A 153 8.43 -5.66 -18.33
C GLU A 153 7.51 -5.33 -19.50
N ALA A 154 6.39 -6.00 -19.59
CA ALA A 154 5.40 -5.78 -20.64
C ALA A 154 4.65 -4.45 -20.52
N ILE A 155 4.63 -3.84 -19.32
CA ILE A 155 3.96 -2.56 -19.09
C ILE A 155 4.82 -1.42 -19.65
N GLY A 156 4.58 -1.08 -20.88
CA GLY A 156 5.05 0.17 -21.47
C GLY A 156 4.56 1.38 -20.66
N MET A 157 5.28 2.51 -20.73
CA MET A 157 5.07 3.72 -19.91
C MET A 157 3.67 4.32 -19.94
N HIS A 158 2.77 3.87 -20.77
CA HIS A 158 1.50 4.54 -21.06
C HIS A 158 0.27 3.67 -20.85
N GLU A 159 0.45 2.40 -20.49
CA GLU A 159 -0.66 1.51 -20.23
C GLU A 159 -0.54 0.99 -18.79
N ALA A 160 -1.54 1.30 -17.98
CA ALA A 160 -1.76 0.51 -16.78
C ALA A 160 -1.89 -0.95 -17.22
N PRO A 161 -1.35 -1.92 -16.45
CA PRO A 161 -1.57 -3.32 -16.76
C PRO A 161 -3.06 -3.51 -16.94
N ALA A 162 -3.43 -4.27 -17.99
CA ALA A 162 -4.82 -4.63 -18.16
C ALA A 162 -5.25 -5.31 -16.87
N ARG A 163 -5.97 -4.57 -16.02
CA ARG A 163 -6.44 -5.07 -14.74
C ARG A 163 -7.40 -6.18 -15.05
N VAL A 164 -6.95 -7.40 -14.85
CA VAL A 164 -7.88 -8.50 -14.76
C VAL A 164 -8.70 -8.23 -13.52
N ARG A 165 -9.88 -7.73 -13.69
CA ARG A 165 -10.92 -7.40 -12.73
C ARG A 165 -10.49 -7.59 -11.27
N THR A 166 -10.50 -6.55 -10.50
CA THR A 166 -10.39 -6.67 -9.04
C THR A 166 -11.45 -7.60 -8.50
N ALA A 167 -11.22 -8.08 -7.33
CA ALA A 167 -11.97 -9.12 -6.67
C ALA A 167 -13.49 -8.89 -6.57
N ALA A 168 -14.00 -7.70 -6.82
CA ALA A 168 -15.45 -7.46 -6.84
C ALA A 168 -15.81 -6.24 -7.67
N THR A 169 -16.97 -6.34 -8.31
CA THR A 169 -17.58 -5.23 -9.06
C THR A 169 -18.62 -4.46 -8.24
N ALA A 170 -18.93 -4.91 -7.03
CA ALA A 170 -19.89 -4.28 -6.14
C ALA A 170 -19.56 -4.58 -4.68
N ALA A 171 -19.72 -3.59 -3.83
CA ALA A 171 -19.65 -3.74 -2.39
C ALA A 171 -21.06 -3.92 -1.79
N LEU A 172 -21.14 -4.55 -0.64
CA LEU A 172 -22.37 -4.66 0.14
C LEU A 172 -22.39 -3.58 1.21
N THR A 173 -23.48 -2.85 1.29
CA THR A 173 -23.77 -1.85 2.33
C THR A 173 -25.08 -2.21 3.06
N ASN A 174 -25.45 -1.47 4.11
CA ASN A 174 -26.60 -1.77 4.95
C ASN A 174 -26.48 -3.19 5.55
N VAL A 175 -25.32 -3.45 6.17
CA VAL A 175 -24.91 -4.78 6.62
C VAL A 175 -24.88 -4.92 8.15
N GLU A 176 -25.56 -4.05 8.89
CA GLU A 176 -25.52 -3.98 10.35
C GLU A 176 -26.00 -5.26 11.05
N LYS A 177 -26.77 -6.08 10.33
CA LYS A 177 -27.23 -7.39 10.81
C LYS A 177 -26.23 -8.52 10.56
N TRP A 178 -25.16 -8.23 9.87
CA TRP A 178 -24.15 -9.18 9.45
C TRP A 178 -22.84 -8.95 10.17
N GLU A 179 -22.10 -10.01 10.32
CA GLU A 179 -20.70 -9.96 10.77
C GLU A 179 -19.82 -9.84 9.54
N VAL A 180 -19.16 -8.70 9.37
CA VAL A 180 -18.25 -8.48 8.25
C VAL A 180 -16.93 -9.18 8.53
N LEU A 181 -16.52 -10.07 7.62
CA LEU A 181 -15.28 -10.85 7.68
C LEU A 181 -14.18 -10.29 6.80
N GLY A 182 -14.56 -9.69 5.69
CA GLY A 182 -13.69 -8.94 4.80
C GLY A 182 -14.42 -7.70 4.34
N SER A 183 -13.73 -6.59 4.28
CA SER A 183 -14.31 -5.30 3.87
C SER A 183 -13.56 -4.70 2.70
N PHE A 184 -14.21 -3.73 2.06
CA PHE A 184 -13.56 -2.81 1.16
C PHE A 184 -13.38 -1.46 1.83
N MET A 185 -12.25 -0.88 1.67
CA MET A 185 -12.10 0.54 1.87
C MET A 185 -12.41 1.24 0.54
N ASP A 186 -13.32 2.17 0.61
CA ASP A 186 -13.59 3.13 -0.44
C ASP A 186 -13.20 4.50 0.09
N ALA A 187 -12.36 5.22 -0.63
CA ALA A 187 -11.96 6.59 -0.26
C ALA A 187 -13.16 7.53 -0.06
N ALA A 188 -14.27 7.27 -0.76
CA ALA A 188 -15.49 8.05 -0.62
C ALA A 188 -16.41 7.56 0.52
N MET A 189 -16.33 6.30 0.93
CA MET A 189 -17.20 5.69 1.96
C MET A 189 -16.46 4.59 2.75
N PRO A 190 -15.51 4.94 3.61
CA PRO A 190 -14.63 3.98 4.25
C PRO A 190 -15.32 3.00 5.22
N ASP A 191 -16.51 3.33 5.72
CA ASP A 191 -17.06 2.66 6.88
C ASP A 191 -18.15 1.61 6.60
N ASN A 192 -18.59 1.40 5.35
CA ASN A 192 -19.84 0.67 5.08
C ASN A 192 -19.80 -0.31 3.91
N SER A 193 -18.67 -0.89 3.57
CA SER A 193 -18.62 -1.82 2.45
C SER A 193 -18.09 -3.19 2.83
N ALA A 194 -18.92 -4.22 2.71
CA ALA A 194 -18.52 -5.61 2.95
C ALA A 194 -18.11 -6.30 1.65
N LEU A 195 -17.02 -7.04 1.73
CA LEU A 195 -16.53 -7.96 0.71
C LEU A 195 -16.99 -9.38 0.99
N VAL A 196 -16.83 -9.81 2.25
CA VAL A 196 -17.30 -11.09 2.75
C VAL A 196 -17.95 -10.86 4.09
N MET A 197 -19.15 -11.40 4.26
CA MET A 197 -19.91 -11.27 5.49
C MET A 197 -20.67 -12.54 5.82
N GLN A 198 -21.00 -12.72 7.08
CA GLN A 198 -21.76 -13.88 7.54
C GLN A 198 -22.89 -13.51 8.49
N MET A 199 -23.86 -14.39 8.57
CA MET A 199 -24.93 -14.31 9.55
C MET A 199 -25.30 -15.71 10.03
N LYS A 200 -25.28 -15.92 11.34
CA LYS A 200 -25.84 -17.14 11.95
C LYS A 200 -27.36 -17.04 11.94
N TYR A 201 -28.01 -18.10 11.45
CA TYR A 201 -29.45 -18.18 11.40
C TYR A 201 -29.93 -19.55 11.91
N GLY A 202 -30.56 -19.55 13.08
CA GLY A 202 -30.85 -20.80 13.78
C GLY A 202 -29.56 -21.56 14.13
N LYS A 203 -29.42 -22.77 13.62
CA LYS A 203 -28.22 -23.60 13.80
C LYS A 203 -27.25 -23.50 12.62
N GLY A 204 -27.62 -22.79 11.56
CA GLY A 204 -26.85 -22.71 10.32
C GLY A 204 -26.25 -21.34 10.08
N LEU A 205 -25.79 -21.14 8.87
CA LEU A 205 -24.95 -20.01 8.46
C LEU A 205 -25.31 -19.56 7.06
N PHE A 206 -25.48 -18.25 6.89
CA PHE A 206 -25.32 -17.59 5.61
C PHE A 206 -23.93 -17.01 5.53
N LEU A 207 -23.16 -17.37 4.49
CA LEU A 207 -21.89 -16.73 4.14
C LEU A 207 -22.04 -16.08 2.79
N TRP A 208 -21.87 -14.76 2.73
CA TRP A 208 -21.93 -14.02 1.47
C TRP A 208 -20.55 -13.55 1.05
N ASN A 209 -20.13 -14.00 -0.11
CA ASN A 209 -18.82 -13.72 -0.68
C ASN A 209 -18.97 -12.90 -1.96
N GLN A 210 -18.43 -11.68 -1.98
CA GLN A 210 -18.37 -10.81 -3.16
C GLN A 210 -17.05 -10.93 -3.93
N ILE A 211 -16.14 -11.79 -3.52
CA ILE A 211 -14.93 -12.07 -4.31
C ILE A 211 -15.36 -12.79 -5.59
N LEU A 212 -14.99 -12.23 -6.74
CA LEU A 212 -15.38 -12.74 -8.05
C LEU A 212 -14.64 -14.03 -8.36
N PHE A 213 -15.37 -15.11 -8.68
CA PHE A 213 -14.79 -16.33 -9.21
C PHE A 213 -14.63 -16.20 -10.74
N PRO A 214 -13.51 -16.65 -11.35
CA PRO A 214 -13.32 -16.53 -12.80
C PRO A 214 -14.36 -17.38 -13.57
N GLU A 215 -14.97 -16.78 -14.59
CA GLU A 215 -16.02 -17.40 -15.41
C GLU A 215 -15.45 -18.40 -16.44
N ARG A 216 -14.13 -18.47 -16.56
CA ARG A 216 -13.41 -19.39 -17.43
C ARG A 216 -12.29 -20.08 -16.67
N ARG A 217 -11.91 -21.25 -17.13
CA ARG A 217 -10.75 -21.95 -16.60
C ARG A 217 -9.48 -21.15 -16.92
N LEU A 218 -8.68 -20.91 -15.89
CA LEU A 218 -7.37 -20.27 -15.98
C LEU A 218 -6.29 -21.33 -15.79
N GLU A 219 -5.05 -21.01 -16.14
CA GLU A 219 -3.92 -21.92 -15.94
C GLU A 219 -3.69 -22.20 -14.45
N GLU A 220 -3.18 -23.39 -14.12
CA GLU A 220 -2.99 -23.81 -12.71
C GLU A 220 -2.03 -22.88 -11.92
N ASN A 221 -1.11 -22.21 -12.63
CA ASN A 221 -0.19 -21.27 -12.03
C ASN A 221 -0.71 -19.84 -11.96
N ASP A 222 -1.91 -19.60 -12.49
CA ASP A 222 -2.53 -18.29 -12.41
C ASP A 222 -2.76 -17.88 -10.96
N ARG A 223 -2.43 -16.63 -10.64
CA ARG A 223 -2.53 -16.08 -9.28
C ARG A 223 -3.96 -16.14 -8.75
N VAL A 224 -4.93 -15.92 -9.61
CA VAL A 224 -6.36 -15.99 -9.29
C VAL A 224 -6.74 -17.41 -8.88
N MET A 225 -6.27 -18.41 -9.63
CA MET A 225 -6.57 -19.81 -9.32
C MET A 225 -5.88 -20.24 -8.02
N LYS A 226 -4.66 -19.80 -7.75
CA LYS A 226 -3.96 -20.05 -6.48
C LYS A 226 -4.70 -19.42 -5.29
N PHE A 227 -5.19 -18.19 -5.45
CA PHE A 227 -6.03 -17.57 -4.43
C PHE A 227 -7.28 -18.42 -4.16
N TRP A 228 -8.02 -18.80 -5.21
CA TRP A 228 -9.25 -19.57 -5.06
C TRP A 228 -9.01 -20.97 -4.49
N GLU A 229 -7.87 -21.59 -4.77
CA GLU A 229 -7.49 -22.86 -4.14
C GLU A 229 -7.35 -22.69 -2.63
N ARG A 230 -6.59 -21.72 -2.18
CA ARG A 230 -6.36 -21.45 -0.76
C ARG A 230 -7.62 -20.97 -0.05
N TYR A 231 -8.35 -20.06 -0.67
CA TYR A 231 -9.60 -19.55 -0.11
C TYR A 231 -10.68 -20.64 0.00
N SER A 232 -10.82 -21.49 -1.01
CA SER A 232 -11.77 -22.58 -0.97
C SER A 232 -11.41 -23.62 0.08
N GLU A 233 -10.12 -23.93 0.23
CA GLU A 233 -9.66 -24.82 1.30
C GLU A 233 -9.97 -24.24 2.68
N ASN A 234 -9.75 -22.95 2.88
CA ASN A 234 -10.13 -22.26 4.10
C ASN A 234 -11.65 -22.31 4.34
N ALA A 235 -12.44 -22.00 3.31
CA ALA A 235 -13.91 -22.03 3.42
C ALA A 235 -14.44 -23.43 3.79
N ILE A 236 -13.91 -24.48 3.16
CA ILE A 236 -14.29 -25.85 3.48
C ILE A 236 -13.94 -26.20 4.93
N ASN A 237 -12.73 -25.84 5.38
CA ASN A 237 -12.30 -26.04 6.76
C ASN A 237 -13.19 -25.26 7.74
N TYR A 238 -13.53 -24.02 7.40
CA TYR A 238 -14.41 -23.16 8.20
C TYR A 238 -15.82 -23.76 8.33
N PHE A 239 -16.40 -24.25 7.23
CA PHE A 239 -17.73 -24.87 7.23
C PHE A 239 -17.75 -26.20 8.02
N ASP A 240 -16.71 -27.00 7.90
CA ASP A 240 -16.59 -28.25 8.63
C ASP A 240 -16.49 -28.01 10.14
N SER A 241 -15.66 -27.08 10.55
CA SER A 241 -15.51 -26.65 11.95
C SER A 241 -16.81 -26.05 12.50
N PHE A 242 -17.48 -25.18 11.72
CA PHE A 242 -18.75 -24.57 12.10
C PHE A 242 -19.81 -25.65 12.43
N ARG A 243 -19.95 -26.64 11.56
CA ARG A 243 -20.92 -27.72 11.75
C ARG A 243 -20.62 -28.64 12.95
N LYS A 244 -19.34 -28.85 13.24
CA LYS A 244 -18.88 -29.59 14.41
C LYS A 244 -18.97 -28.80 15.70
N GLY A 245 -19.23 -27.50 15.62
CA GLY A 245 -19.18 -26.58 16.78
C GLY A 245 -17.76 -26.35 17.30
N GLU A 246 -16.77 -26.59 16.45
CA GLU A 246 -15.37 -26.37 16.75
C GLU A 246 -14.99 -24.90 16.47
N LYS A 247 -14.12 -24.37 17.32
CA LYS A 247 -13.59 -23.03 17.09
C LYS A 247 -12.33 -23.10 16.22
N VAL A 248 -12.36 -22.41 15.09
CA VAL A 248 -11.14 -22.16 14.31
C VAL A 248 -10.27 -21.15 15.04
N VAL A 249 -9.01 -21.48 15.27
CA VAL A 249 -8.06 -20.57 15.92
C VAL A 249 -7.08 -20.05 14.88
N PRO A 250 -7.22 -18.79 14.45
CA PRO A 250 -6.28 -18.22 13.51
C PRO A 250 -4.90 -18.07 14.17
N PRO A 251 -3.81 -18.11 13.38
CA PRO A 251 -2.48 -17.79 13.87
C PRO A 251 -2.45 -16.37 14.47
N ALA A 252 -1.49 -16.08 15.32
CA ALA A 252 -1.27 -14.72 15.76
C ALA A 252 -1.09 -13.80 14.53
N PRO A 253 -1.52 -12.53 14.60
CA PRO A 253 -1.22 -11.57 13.54
C PRO A 253 0.27 -11.60 13.22
N ARG A 254 0.61 -11.51 11.93
CA ARG A 254 2.02 -11.43 11.54
C ARG A 254 2.65 -10.27 12.29
N ALA A 255 3.82 -10.50 12.88
CA ALA A 255 4.58 -9.43 13.46
C ALA A 255 4.89 -8.40 12.38
N LYS A 256 4.66 -7.11 12.69
CA LYS A 256 5.10 -6.02 11.82
C LYS A 256 6.62 -6.12 11.65
N ASN A 257 7.12 -5.55 10.56
CA ASN A 257 8.56 -5.51 10.30
C ASN A 257 9.26 -4.75 11.44
N ILE A 258 9.93 -5.49 12.31
CA ILE A 258 10.62 -4.96 13.48
C ILE A 258 12.11 -5.06 13.22
N SER A 259 12.80 -3.92 13.23
CA SER A 259 14.27 -3.93 13.26
C SER A 259 14.76 -3.73 14.69
N ALA A 260 15.44 -4.70 15.20
CA ALA A 260 16.12 -4.54 16.47
C ALA A 260 17.40 -3.70 16.26
N GLY A 261 17.51 -2.56 16.96
CA GLY A 261 18.69 -1.71 16.94
C GLY A 261 18.71 -0.66 15.81
N LYS A 262 19.83 0.04 15.68
CA LYS A 262 20.06 1.02 14.61
C LYS A 262 20.26 0.28 13.28
N ALA A 263 19.25 0.32 12.41
CA ALA A 263 19.33 -0.28 11.09
C ALA A 263 18.76 0.67 10.03
N TRP A 264 19.53 0.91 8.98
CA TRP A 264 19.09 1.67 7.83
C TRP A 264 18.07 0.86 7.04
N LYS A 265 16.90 1.45 6.79
CA LYS A 265 15.81 0.82 6.07
C LYS A 265 15.54 1.55 4.76
N LYS A 266 15.42 0.78 3.68
CA LYS A 266 15.08 1.30 2.37
C LYS A 266 13.62 1.75 2.38
N THR A 267 13.43 3.07 2.37
CA THR A 267 12.13 3.72 2.51
C THR A 267 11.81 4.51 1.27
N ILE A 268 10.62 4.31 0.71
CA ILE A 268 10.09 5.16 -0.34
C ILE A 268 9.07 6.13 0.26
N THR A 269 9.05 7.35 -0.22
CA THR A 269 8.13 8.39 0.24
C THR A 269 7.32 8.95 -0.91
N HIS A 270 6.17 9.57 -0.62
CA HIS A 270 5.31 10.24 -1.58
C HIS A 270 4.72 9.28 -2.63
N LEU A 271 4.05 8.23 -2.15
CA LEU A 271 3.29 7.32 -2.99
C LEU A 271 1.80 7.63 -2.89
N HIS A 272 1.16 7.78 -4.04
CA HIS A 272 -0.30 7.87 -4.10
C HIS A 272 -0.92 6.49 -4.22
N SER A 273 -2.02 6.31 -3.50
CA SER A 273 -2.90 5.15 -3.63
C SER A 273 -4.20 5.57 -4.32
N LEU A 274 -5.22 4.76 -4.17
CA LEU A 274 -6.54 4.98 -4.75
C LEU A 274 -7.35 6.13 -4.11
N ASP A 275 -6.75 6.89 -3.25
CA ASP A 275 -7.29 8.11 -2.66
C ASP A 275 -7.44 9.25 -3.68
N TRP A 276 -6.81 9.11 -4.84
CA TRP A 276 -6.88 10.10 -5.90
C TRP A 276 -7.22 9.46 -7.26
N TYR A 277 -8.10 10.10 -8.01
CA TYR A 277 -8.59 9.62 -9.32
C TYR A 277 -7.48 9.35 -10.35
N ALA A 278 -6.31 9.95 -10.19
CA ALA A 278 -5.16 9.74 -11.07
C ALA A 278 -4.24 8.61 -10.62
N ALA A 279 -4.38 8.14 -9.37
CA ALA A 279 -3.63 7.00 -8.88
C ALA A 279 -4.40 5.71 -9.15
N ASP A 280 -3.70 4.68 -9.56
CA ASP A 280 -4.32 3.41 -9.94
C ASP A 280 -3.84 2.22 -9.11
N ASN A 281 -3.23 2.49 -7.95
CA ASN A 281 -2.65 1.48 -7.08
C ASN A 281 -3.51 1.24 -5.85
N THR A 282 -3.83 -0.02 -5.57
CA THR A 282 -4.33 -0.40 -4.27
C THR A 282 -3.19 -0.46 -3.24
N LEU A 283 -3.52 -0.42 -1.95
CA LEU A 283 -2.50 -0.62 -0.90
C LEU A 283 -1.89 -2.02 -0.97
N ALA A 284 -2.69 -3.01 -1.35
CA ALA A 284 -2.20 -4.36 -1.60
C ALA A 284 -1.17 -4.40 -2.73
N ASP A 285 -1.40 -3.63 -3.78
CA ASP A 285 -0.46 -3.52 -4.89
C ASP A 285 0.84 -2.85 -4.48
N ILE A 286 0.71 -1.76 -3.72
CA ILE A 286 1.87 -1.06 -3.17
C ILE A 286 2.67 -2.02 -2.30
N ASN A 287 2.04 -2.77 -1.40
CA ASN A 287 2.72 -3.75 -0.56
C ASN A 287 3.44 -4.82 -1.41
N ALA A 288 2.75 -5.40 -2.41
CA ALA A 288 3.33 -6.41 -3.29
C ALA A 288 4.52 -5.85 -4.10
N ALA A 289 4.40 -4.62 -4.62
CA ALA A 289 5.48 -3.95 -5.34
C ALA A 289 6.68 -3.66 -4.43
N MET A 290 6.45 -3.21 -3.20
CA MET A 290 7.52 -2.97 -2.22
C MET A 290 8.30 -4.25 -1.91
N ARG A 291 7.62 -5.37 -1.72
CA ARG A 291 8.28 -6.67 -1.53
C ARG A 291 9.14 -7.05 -2.72
N TYR A 292 8.60 -6.91 -3.93
CA TYR A 292 9.31 -7.23 -5.16
C TYR A 292 10.57 -6.36 -5.33
N LEU A 293 10.45 -5.07 -5.06
CA LEU A 293 11.52 -4.08 -5.17
C LEU A 293 12.42 -4.01 -3.92
N LYS A 294 12.17 -4.87 -2.93
CA LYS A 294 12.93 -4.97 -1.67
C LYS A 294 12.97 -3.66 -0.87
N PHE A 295 11.85 -2.95 -0.83
CA PHE A 295 11.67 -1.86 0.11
C PHE A 295 11.17 -2.38 1.45
N ASP A 296 11.61 -1.76 2.53
CA ASP A 296 11.17 -2.06 3.89
C ASP A 296 9.95 -1.23 4.30
N VAL A 297 9.88 0.01 3.81
CA VAL A 297 8.88 0.99 4.23
C VAL A 297 8.36 1.79 3.04
N ALA A 298 7.05 2.04 3.02
CA ALA A 298 6.42 2.98 2.11
C ALA A 298 5.64 4.04 2.90
N VAL A 299 5.95 5.31 2.67
CA VAL A 299 5.20 6.45 3.22
C VAL A 299 4.28 6.98 2.14
N LEU A 300 2.99 6.97 2.43
CA LEU A 300 1.96 7.35 1.47
C LEU A 300 1.70 8.86 1.53
N GLY A 301 1.27 9.42 0.42
CA GLY A 301 0.85 10.80 0.29
C GLY A 301 -0.63 10.89 -0.07
N PHE A 302 -1.54 10.80 0.92
CA PHE A 302 -2.96 10.96 0.69
C PHE A 302 -3.27 12.39 0.26
N LYS A 303 -3.97 12.57 -0.86
CA LYS A 303 -4.22 13.90 -1.44
C LYS A 303 -5.35 14.62 -0.70
N ASP A 304 -5.00 15.56 0.17
CA ASP A 304 -5.99 16.24 1.03
C ASP A 304 -6.93 17.18 0.25
N ALA A 305 -6.45 17.82 -0.80
CA ALA A 305 -7.24 18.78 -1.57
C ALA A 305 -8.44 18.16 -2.30
N LEU A 306 -8.38 16.86 -2.56
CA LEU A 306 -9.43 16.11 -3.26
C LEU A 306 -10.19 15.18 -2.33
N SER A 307 -9.86 15.17 -1.04
CA SER A 307 -10.41 14.28 -0.06
C SER A 307 -11.25 15.04 0.94
N TYR A 308 -12.42 14.47 1.27
CA TYR A 308 -13.28 14.95 2.34
C TYR A 308 -12.97 14.26 3.67
N HIS A 309 -11.99 13.35 3.68
CA HIS A 309 -11.73 12.44 4.78
C HIS A 309 -10.26 12.48 5.18
N ASP A 310 -10.02 12.15 6.43
CA ASP A 310 -8.68 11.82 6.91
C ASP A 310 -8.13 10.59 6.17
N ALA A 311 -6.81 10.51 6.05
CA ALA A 311 -6.18 9.35 5.48
C ALA A 311 -6.52 8.10 6.31
N PRO A 312 -6.84 6.98 5.68
CA PRO A 312 -7.10 5.73 6.40
C PRO A 312 -5.89 5.25 7.18
N ASP A 313 -6.12 4.31 8.10
CA ASP A 313 -5.05 3.62 8.81
C ASP A 313 -4.39 2.59 7.90
N TYR A 314 -3.43 3.06 7.09
CA TYR A 314 -2.71 2.22 6.14
C TYR A 314 -1.78 1.20 6.80
N GLU A 315 -1.44 1.41 8.07
CA GLU A 315 -0.59 0.48 8.82
C GLU A 315 -1.21 -0.92 8.96
N LYS A 316 -2.53 -1.04 8.81
CA LYS A 316 -3.23 -2.33 8.74
C LYS A 316 -2.76 -3.21 7.58
N TYR A 317 -2.28 -2.62 6.48
CA TYR A 317 -1.75 -3.33 5.32
C TYR A 317 -0.26 -3.66 5.44
N SER A 318 0.35 -3.33 6.56
CA SER A 318 1.72 -3.73 6.86
C SER A 318 1.79 -5.21 7.20
N ASP A 319 2.91 -5.83 6.87
CA ASP A 319 3.21 -7.22 7.20
C ASP A 319 4.63 -7.38 7.79
N ASP A 320 5.12 -8.62 7.82
CA ASP A 320 6.45 -8.94 8.35
C ASP A 320 7.62 -8.46 7.47
N LYS A 321 7.36 -7.93 6.29
CA LYS A 321 8.38 -7.48 5.32
C LYS A 321 8.28 -6.02 4.97
N VAL A 322 7.05 -5.50 4.86
CA VAL A 322 6.80 -4.13 4.41
C VAL A 322 5.90 -3.42 5.40
N THR A 323 6.32 -2.24 5.82
CA THR A 323 5.52 -1.34 6.65
C THR A 323 5.00 -0.20 5.79
N LEU A 324 3.67 -0.02 5.74
CA LEU A 324 3.02 1.14 5.15
C LEU A 324 2.75 2.17 6.25
N ILE A 325 3.17 3.40 6.04
CA ILE A 325 2.98 4.51 6.98
C ILE A 325 2.12 5.58 6.30
N PRO A 326 1.04 6.06 6.95
CA PRO A 326 0.22 7.10 6.38
C PRO A 326 0.95 8.44 6.33
N GLY A 327 0.57 9.24 5.36
CA GLY A 327 0.95 10.64 5.20
C GLY A 327 -0.08 11.36 4.33
N MET A 328 -0.02 12.66 4.32
CA MET A 328 -0.88 13.53 3.55
C MET A 328 -0.04 14.42 2.63
N GLU A 329 -0.46 14.58 1.39
CA GLU A 329 0.09 15.63 0.56
C GLU A 329 -0.84 16.84 0.61
N TYR A 330 -0.36 17.89 1.24
CA TYR A 330 -1.03 19.18 1.31
C TYR A 330 -0.60 20.07 0.16
N HIS A 331 -1.54 20.77 -0.44
CA HIS A 331 -1.22 21.76 -1.46
C HIS A 331 -2.25 22.89 -1.46
N PRO A 332 -1.81 24.14 -1.70
CA PRO A 332 -2.70 25.26 -1.88
C PRO A 332 -3.41 25.07 -3.22
N PHE A 333 -4.70 24.76 -3.17
CA PHE A 333 -5.48 24.53 -4.37
C PHE A 333 -6.18 25.83 -4.77
N ASN A 334 -5.83 26.34 -5.95
CA ASN A 334 -6.55 27.45 -6.57
C ASN A 334 -6.97 27.06 -7.99
N PHE A 335 -8.26 26.85 -8.20
CA PHE A 335 -8.81 26.53 -9.52
C PHE A 335 -8.61 27.63 -10.55
N GLN A 336 -8.40 28.87 -10.12
CA GLN A 336 -8.25 30.02 -11.02
C GLN A 336 -6.83 30.21 -11.53
N ASN A 337 -5.85 29.64 -10.83
CA ASN A 337 -4.45 29.74 -11.25
C ASN A 337 -3.80 28.35 -11.36
N PRO A 338 -3.87 27.71 -12.54
CA PRO A 338 -3.28 26.39 -12.74
C PRO A 338 -1.74 26.37 -12.60
N ILE A 339 -1.05 27.49 -12.64
CA ILE A 339 0.41 27.58 -12.47
C ILE A 339 0.79 27.32 -11.02
N SER A 340 -0.07 27.66 -10.06
CA SER A 340 0.15 27.39 -8.64
C SER A 340 -0.12 25.93 -8.24
N GLN A 341 -0.64 25.11 -9.14
CA GLN A 341 -1.06 23.73 -8.82
C GLN A 341 0.12 22.80 -8.50
N ASN A 342 1.32 23.09 -8.96
CA ASN A 342 2.51 22.26 -8.73
C ASN A 342 3.52 22.91 -7.78
N ALA A 343 3.33 24.18 -7.42
CA ALA A 343 4.19 24.87 -6.47
C ALA A 343 3.66 24.71 -5.04
N TYR A 344 4.55 24.66 -4.08
CA TYR A 344 4.25 24.69 -2.64
C TYR A 344 3.56 23.44 -2.09
N HIS A 345 3.73 22.29 -2.74
CA HIS A 345 3.27 21.03 -2.17
C HIS A 345 4.07 20.65 -0.91
N MET A 346 3.39 20.03 0.03
CA MET A 346 3.99 19.60 1.30
C MET A 346 3.58 18.17 1.60
N LEU A 347 4.56 17.31 1.84
CA LEU A 347 4.28 15.97 2.34
C LEU A 347 4.31 15.98 3.87
N ALA A 348 3.16 15.74 4.48
CA ALA A 348 2.97 15.58 5.92
C ALA A 348 3.13 14.12 6.31
N MET A 349 4.35 13.67 6.61
CA MET A 349 4.65 12.28 6.91
C MET A 349 4.23 11.91 8.32
N GLY A 350 3.54 10.78 8.46
CA GLY A 350 2.98 10.35 9.73
C GLY A 350 1.71 11.10 10.15
N VAL A 351 1.13 11.93 9.29
CA VAL A 351 -0.13 12.63 9.53
C VAL A 351 -1.26 11.97 8.75
N ARG A 352 -2.44 11.90 9.37
CA ARG A 352 -3.64 11.33 8.76
C ARG A 352 -4.74 12.35 8.54
N SER A 353 -4.74 13.42 9.35
CA SER A 353 -5.82 14.39 9.34
C SER A 353 -5.78 15.26 8.10
N CYS A 354 -6.94 15.39 7.46
CA CYS A 354 -7.14 16.29 6.34
C CYS A 354 -7.11 17.74 6.83
N TYR A 355 -6.25 18.56 6.24
CA TYR A 355 -6.12 19.97 6.57
C TYR A 355 -7.02 20.85 5.68
N ASN A 356 -7.04 20.56 4.40
CA ASN A 356 -7.77 21.36 3.41
C ASN A 356 -9.22 20.87 3.28
N ARG A 357 -10.07 21.21 4.24
CA ARG A 357 -11.45 20.71 4.33
C ARG A 357 -12.44 21.44 3.40
N PHE A 358 -12.07 21.96 2.28
CA PHE A 358 -12.97 22.77 1.44
C PHE A 358 -13.69 23.92 2.21
N THR A 359 -13.17 24.27 3.39
CA THR A 359 -13.76 25.30 4.25
C THR A 359 -13.38 26.71 3.81
N ARG A 360 -12.34 26.84 2.99
CA ARG A 360 -12.05 28.07 2.30
C ARG A 360 -12.70 28.03 0.93
N SER A 361 -13.31 29.12 0.55
CA SER A 361 -13.87 29.30 -0.77
C SER A 361 -12.81 28.91 -1.81
N LEU A 362 -13.13 27.96 -2.67
CA LEU A 362 -12.29 27.53 -3.80
C LEU A 362 -11.99 28.71 -4.76
N PHE A 363 -12.53 29.86 -4.49
CA PHE A 363 -12.53 31.06 -5.33
C PHE A 363 -11.76 32.23 -4.72
N ASP A 364 -11.35 32.14 -3.48
CA ASP A 364 -10.50 33.18 -2.88
C ASP A 364 -9.04 32.91 -3.24
N ASP A 365 -8.31 33.96 -3.63
CA ASP A 365 -6.88 33.92 -3.75
C ASP A 365 -6.30 33.54 -2.39
N ALA A 366 -6.01 32.27 -2.20
CA ALA A 366 -5.43 31.81 -0.96
C ALA A 366 -4.08 32.52 -0.80
N ASP A 367 -3.89 33.18 0.32
CA ASP A 367 -2.56 33.64 0.72
C ASP A 367 -1.70 32.40 0.95
N VAL A 368 -0.78 32.15 0.03
CA VAL A 368 0.09 30.98 0.03
C VAL A 368 0.96 30.96 1.29
N ASP A 369 1.41 32.11 1.76
CA ASP A 369 2.22 32.22 2.97
C ASP A 369 1.40 31.79 4.21
N GLU A 370 0.18 32.30 4.34
CA GLU A 370 -0.73 31.87 5.42
C GLU A 370 -1.03 30.39 5.34
N TYR A 371 -1.27 29.85 4.14
CA TYR A 371 -1.53 28.44 3.94
C TYR A 371 -0.34 27.58 4.43
N ILE A 372 0.88 27.87 3.98
CA ILE A 372 2.07 27.11 4.36
C ILE A 372 2.27 27.14 5.87
N ARG A 373 2.20 28.30 6.50
CA ARG A 373 2.39 28.45 7.96
C ARG A 373 1.37 27.64 8.74
N THR A 374 0.11 27.75 8.36
CA THR A 374 -0.98 27.08 9.06
C THR A 374 -0.92 25.56 8.86
N ALA A 375 -0.52 25.10 7.67
CA ALA A 375 -0.31 23.68 7.40
C ALA A 375 0.86 23.10 8.21
N LEU A 376 1.98 23.82 8.31
CA LEU A 376 3.12 23.41 9.14
C LEU A 376 2.75 23.34 10.63
N GLU A 377 1.97 24.31 11.14
CA GLU A 377 1.43 24.28 12.50
C GLU A 377 0.54 23.05 12.73
N HIS A 378 -0.31 22.73 11.74
CA HIS A 378 -1.17 21.54 11.81
C HIS A 378 -0.34 20.25 11.84
N ILE A 379 0.64 20.09 10.95
CA ILE A 379 1.55 18.94 10.91
C ILE A 379 2.25 18.78 12.25
N LYS A 380 2.77 19.86 12.81
CA LYS A 380 3.45 19.87 14.11
C LYS A 380 2.52 19.45 15.24
N LYS A 381 1.28 19.94 15.25
CA LYS A 381 0.24 19.60 16.23
C LYS A 381 -0.12 18.11 16.17
N GLU A 382 -0.22 17.54 14.97
CA GLU A 382 -0.49 16.13 14.75
C GLU A 382 0.73 15.21 15.01
N GLY A 383 1.88 15.79 15.36
CA GLY A 383 3.10 15.05 15.64
C GLY A 383 3.78 14.46 14.41
N GLY A 384 3.52 15.02 13.22
CA GLY A 384 4.10 14.63 11.96
C GLY A 384 5.46 15.29 11.66
N ALA A 385 6.03 14.92 10.51
CA ALA A 385 7.18 15.59 9.90
C ALA A 385 6.77 16.19 8.56
N SER A 386 7.22 17.43 8.31
CA SER A 386 6.93 18.19 7.10
C SER A 386 8.08 18.10 6.10
N CYS A 387 7.74 17.89 4.82
CA CYS A 387 8.70 17.95 3.72
C CYS A 387 8.18 18.89 2.64
N ALA A 388 8.98 19.90 2.26
CA ALA A 388 8.73 20.63 1.02
C ALA A 388 9.03 19.67 -0.15
N THR A 389 7.99 19.35 -0.91
CA THR A 389 8.08 18.30 -1.90
C THR A 389 8.18 18.88 -3.31
N HIS A 390 9.08 18.32 -4.13
CA HIS A 390 9.42 18.78 -5.50
C HIS A 390 9.39 20.33 -5.66
N PRO A 391 10.08 21.09 -4.78
CA PRO A 391 10.00 22.54 -4.81
C PRO A 391 10.60 23.10 -6.11
N ASP A 392 9.84 23.97 -6.79
CA ASP A 392 10.29 24.65 -8.00
C ASP A 392 11.35 25.73 -7.72
N ASP A 393 11.38 26.24 -6.49
CA ASP A 393 12.33 27.25 -6.02
C ASP A 393 12.75 27.03 -4.55
N GLU A 394 13.47 27.98 -3.97
CA GLU A 394 13.96 27.93 -2.59
C GLU A 394 12.94 28.45 -1.56
N TYR A 395 11.63 28.49 -1.85
CA TYR A 395 10.59 29.03 -0.96
C TYR A 395 10.62 28.40 0.44
N TRP A 396 10.93 27.11 0.52
CA TRP A 396 11.01 26.34 1.76
C TRP A 396 11.99 26.94 2.78
N ARG A 397 12.98 27.72 2.37
CA ARG A 397 13.94 28.40 3.25
C ARG A 397 13.31 29.49 4.10
N ASN A 398 12.12 29.98 3.74
CA ASN A 398 11.37 30.97 4.48
C ASN A 398 10.46 30.42 5.56
N TYR A 399 10.43 29.08 5.71
CA TYR A 399 9.52 28.38 6.61
C TYR A 399 10.24 27.28 7.41
N ASP A 400 9.62 26.81 8.48
CA ASP A 400 10.16 25.80 9.41
C ASP A 400 9.80 24.38 8.95
N PHE A 401 10.27 23.98 7.77
CA PHE A 401 10.16 22.61 7.29
C PHE A 401 11.16 21.71 7.99
N ASP A 402 10.76 20.46 8.28
CA ASP A 402 11.65 19.42 8.80
C ASP A 402 12.57 18.87 7.70
N ALA A 403 12.06 18.79 6.46
CA ALA A 403 12.78 18.20 5.33
C ALA A 403 12.46 18.92 4.00
N VAL A 404 13.31 18.67 3.02
CA VAL A 404 13.11 19.06 1.63
C VAL A 404 13.58 17.93 0.72
N ASP A 405 12.82 17.60 -0.32
CA ASP A 405 13.25 16.63 -1.31
C ASP A 405 13.97 17.30 -2.49
N ILE A 406 15.01 16.63 -3.00
CA ILE A 406 15.80 17.11 -4.14
C ILE A 406 15.73 16.19 -5.35
N TYR A 407 15.22 14.99 -5.16
CA TYR A 407 14.97 14.06 -6.25
C TYR A 407 13.48 13.90 -6.42
N ASP A 408 13.01 14.35 -7.55
CA ASP A 408 11.66 14.19 -7.99
C ASP A 408 11.65 13.27 -9.23
N TRP A 409 10.58 12.50 -9.36
CA TRP A 409 10.27 11.74 -10.55
C TRP A 409 10.35 12.59 -11.83
N ASP A 410 9.93 13.84 -11.80
CA ASP A 410 9.91 14.70 -12.96
C ASP A 410 11.32 15.07 -13.48
N PHE A 411 12.31 15.13 -12.62
CA PHE A 411 13.71 15.27 -13.07
C PHE A 411 14.17 14.09 -13.91
N ALA A 412 13.86 12.87 -13.49
CA ALA A 412 14.17 11.67 -14.26
C ALA A 412 13.36 11.58 -15.57
N ARG A 413 12.15 12.17 -15.61
CA ARG A 413 11.25 12.13 -16.76
C ARG A 413 11.61 13.13 -17.86
N ARG A 414 12.11 14.31 -17.52
CA ARG A 414 12.34 15.38 -18.49
C ARG A 414 13.57 15.14 -19.37
N GLY A 415 14.42 14.17 -19.03
CA GLY A 415 15.67 13.92 -19.76
C GLY A 415 16.64 15.10 -19.71
N GLU A 416 16.30 16.09 -18.90
CA GLU A 416 17.09 17.28 -18.67
C GLU A 416 18.13 16.94 -17.63
N GLU A 417 19.39 17.09 -17.95
CA GLU A 417 20.57 16.82 -17.15
C GLU A 417 20.44 15.65 -16.16
N LYS A 418 21.20 14.62 -16.39
CA LYS A 418 21.29 13.54 -15.41
C LYS A 418 21.62 14.14 -14.05
N ILE A 419 20.86 13.78 -13.01
CA ILE A 419 21.10 14.22 -11.62
C ILE A 419 22.57 14.04 -11.24
N GLU A 420 23.22 13.02 -11.79
CA GLU A 420 24.65 12.74 -11.66
C GLU A 420 25.58 13.83 -12.23
N ASP A 421 25.10 14.69 -13.10
CA ASP A 421 25.90 15.72 -13.78
C ASP A 421 25.82 17.09 -13.08
N ARG A 422 24.85 17.32 -12.19
CA ARG A 422 24.79 18.58 -11.41
C ARG A 422 25.79 18.52 -10.25
N PRO A 423 26.67 19.51 -10.11
CA PRO A 423 27.48 19.60 -8.91
C PRO A 423 26.57 19.82 -7.69
N PHE A 424 26.74 18.99 -6.67
CA PHE A 424 25.94 19.17 -5.44
C PHE A 424 26.22 20.52 -4.77
N SER A 425 27.36 21.13 -5.04
CA SER A 425 27.70 22.49 -4.60
C SER A 425 26.75 23.60 -5.05
N GLU A 426 25.93 23.34 -6.06
CA GLU A 426 24.89 24.26 -6.52
C GLU A 426 23.51 23.96 -5.89
N ASN A 427 23.44 22.95 -5.03
CA ASN A 427 22.19 22.56 -4.42
C ASN A 427 21.80 23.55 -3.30
N PRO A 428 20.56 24.07 -3.30
CA PRO A 428 20.06 24.98 -2.27
C PRO A 428 20.17 24.42 -0.85
N VAL A 429 20.07 23.10 -0.69
CA VAL A 429 20.16 22.45 0.62
C VAL A 429 21.58 22.54 1.19
N GLN A 430 22.61 22.34 0.37
CA GLN A 430 23.99 22.54 0.82
C GLN A 430 24.25 23.97 1.26
N LYS A 431 23.72 24.93 0.53
CA LYS A 431 23.79 26.34 0.90
C LYS A 431 23.11 26.61 2.23
N ALA A 432 21.93 26.01 2.47
CA ALA A 432 21.23 26.12 3.75
C ALA A 432 22.05 25.52 4.90
N TRP A 433 22.69 24.35 4.69
CA TRP A 433 23.58 23.73 5.67
C TRP A 433 24.80 24.62 6.00
N MET A 434 25.37 25.26 4.99
CA MET A 434 26.47 26.25 5.21
C MET A 434 26.04 27.47 6.04
N GLU A 435 24.78 27.84 5.97
CA GLU A 435 24.17 28.89 6.74
C GLU A 435 23.70 28.46 8.15
N GLY A 436 23.93 27.16 8.50
CA GLY A 436 23.61 26.60 9.79
C GLY A 436 22.21 25.98 9.91
N SER A 437 21.49 25.83 8.81
CA SER A 437 20.24 25.07 8.81
C SER A 437 20.49 23.58 9.01
N HIS A 438 19.62 22.91 9.78
CA HIS A 438 19.62 21.47 9.96
C HIS A 438 18.51 20.80 9.16
N ILE A 439 18.06 21.42 8.06
CA ILE A 439 17.02 20.84 7.19
C ILE A 439 17.45 19.47 6.68
N THR A 440 16.56 18.49 6.78
CA THR A 440 16.83 17.13 6.30
C THR A 440 16.66 17.04 4.79
N LEU A 441 17.71 16.57 4.11
CA LEU A 441 17.66 16.24 2.71
C LEU A 441 16.94 14.92 2.52
N MET A 442 15.96 14.86 1.64
CA MET A 442 15.21 13.66 1.27
C MET A 442 15.12 13.48 -0.25
N ALA A 443 14.61 12.34 -0.63
CA ALA A 443 14.24 11.99 -1.98
C ALA A 443 12.76 11.55 -2.01
N SER A 444 12.00 11.92 -3.01
CA SER A 444 10.62 11.50 -3.18
C SER A 444 10.30 11.11 -4.62
N VAL A 445 9.21 10.40 -4.82
CA VAL A 445 8.85 9.85 -6.13
C VAL A 445 7.61 10.47 -6.74
N ASP A 446 6.77 11.12 -5.97
CA ASP A 446 5.44 11.63 -6.39
C ASP A 446 4.75 10.64 -7.34
N MET A 447 4.51 9.43 -6.85
CA MET A 447 4.17 8.33 -7.71
C MET A 447 2.70 7.97 -7.67
N TRP A 448 2.10 7.94 -8.85
CA TRP A 448 0.69 7.62 -9.06
C TRP A 448 0.45 6.23 -9.67
N GLY A 449 1.49 5.56 -10.11
CA GLY A 449 1.43 4.24 -10.73
C GLY A 449 2.65 3.38 -10.41
N ILE A 450 2.45 2.17 -9.89
CA ILE A 450 3.52 1.24 -9.47
C ILE A 450 4.48 0.92 -10.60
N ALA A 451 3.98 0.85 -11.84
CA ALA A 451 4.77 0.58 -13.02
C ALA A 451 5.95 1.57 -13.20
N ARG A 452 5.82 2.77 -12.62
CA ARG A 452 6.87 3.79 -12.69
C ARG A 452 8.02 3.54 -11.73
N LEU A 453 7.79 2.82 -10.61
CA LEU A 453 8.81 2.54 -9.59
C LEU A 453 10.05 1.84 -10.15
N ARG A 454 9.87 0.96 -11.12
CA ARG A 454 10.98 0.23 -11.73
C ARG A 454 11.94 1.12 -12.50
N ARG A 455 11.48 2.23 -13.00
CA ARG A 455 12.28 3.16 -13.81
C ARG A 455 12.98 4.23 -13.00
N ASN A 456 12.45 4.50 -11.82
CA ASN A 456 13.01 5.50 -10.93
C ASN A 456 13.10 4.95 -9.51
N PRO A 457 14.19 4.26 -9.16
CA PRO A 457 14.39 3.67 -7.85
C PRO A 457 14.80 4.72 -6.80
N VAL A 458 14.19 5.92 -6.84
CA VAL A 458 14.38 6.96 -5.83
C VAL A 458 13.91 6.43 -4.49
N CYS A 459 14.73 6.56 -3.46
CA CYS A 459 14.41 6.12 -2.11
C CYS A 459 15.23 6.89 -1.07
N ASN A 460 14.85 6.69 0.17
CA ASN A 460 15.62 7.14 1.32
C ASN A 460 16.10 5.91 2.10
N PHE A 461 17.32 5.94 2.59
CA PHE A 461 17.71 5.06 3.68
C PHE A 461 17.48 5.83 4.98
N ILE A 462 16.58 5.33 5.81
CA ILE A 462 16.21 5.96 7.08
C ILE A 462 16.63 5.04 8.23
N CYS A 463 17.34 5.58 9.22
CA CYS A 463 17.74 4.84 10.40
C CYS A 463 16.70 4.98 11.51
N TYR A 464 15.93 3.91 11.70
CA TYR A 464 14.94 3.84 12.77
C TYR A 464 15.62 3.42 14.09
N ASN A 465 15.44 4.20 15.13
CA ASN A 465 15.85 3.79 16.48
C ASN A 465 14.78 2.89 17.11
N GLY A 466 14.85 1.57 16.81
CA GLY A 466 13.86 0.60 17.27
C GLY A 466 12.92 0.17 16.15
N ASP A 467 11.66 -0.04 16.49
CA ASP A 467 10.63 -0.53 15.58
C ASP A 467 10.32 0.47 14.49
N ILE A 468 9.92 -0.05 13.32
CA ILE A 468 9.42 0.78 12.22
C ILE A 468 8.00 1.20 12.56
N THR A 469 7.89 2.38 13.14
CA THR A 469 6.61 3.01 13.50
C THR A 469 6.54 4.42 12.92
N ARG A 470 5.34 4.97 12.88
CA ARG A 470 5.09 6.35 12.48
C ARG A 470 5.91 7.35 13.32
N GLU A 471 5.91 7.15 14.63
CA GLU A 471 6.63 8.01 15.58
C GLU A 471 8.14 7.95 15.38
N ASN A 472 8.70 6.77 15.13
CA ASN A 472 10.13 6.59 14.89
C ASN A 472 10.55 7.11 13.51
N LEU A 473 9.69 7.00 12.50
CA LEU A 473 9.88 7.66 11.21
C LEU A 473 10.02 9.18 11.38
N VAL A 474 9.06 9.79 12.06
CA VAL A 474 9.05 11.25 12.29
C VAL A 474 10.29 11.69 13.06
N LYS A 475 10.68 10.95 14.10
CA LYS A 475 11.91 11.26 14.87
C LYS A 475 13.16 11.17 13.99
N ALA A 476 13.26 10.13 13.17
CA ALA A 476 14.40 9.94 12.28
C ALA A 476 14.52 11.06 11.25
N ILE A 477 13.38 11.47 10.65
CA ILE A 477 13.37 12.59 9.70
C ILE A 477 13.79 13.90 10.37
N LYS A 478 13.19 14.23 11.51
CA LYS A 478 13.52 15.47 12.26
C LYS A 478 14.97 15.50 12.76
N ALA A 479 15.57 14.35 12.98
CA ALA A 479 16.97 14.22 13.39
C ALA A 479 17.93 14.20 12.19
N GLY A 480 17.43 14.15 10.95
CA GLY A 480 18.28 14.04 9.76
C GLY A 480 18.91 12.65 9.57
N HIS A 481 18.41 11.63 10.27
CA HIS A 481 18.89 10.24 10.12
C HIS A 481 18.41 9.64 8.80
N VAL A 482 18.73 10.30 7.70
CA VAL A 482 18.27 10.02 6.35
C VAL A 482 19.44 10.14 5.37
N MET A 483 19.45 9.27 4.37
CA MET A 483 20.27 9.39 3.18
C MET A 483 19.36 9.37 1.96
N ALA A 484 19.36 10.46 1.19
CA ALA A 484 18.61 10.55 -0.06
C ALA A 484 19.33 9.77 -1.16
N SER A 485 18.60 8.96 -1.92
CA SER A 485 19.24 8.00 -2.83
C SER A 485 18.43 7.75 -4.10
N PHE A 486 19.18 7.35 -5.10
CA PHE A 486 18.71 6.85 -6.38
C PHE A 486 19.54 5.61 -6.77
N GLY A 487 18.91 4.50 -7.15
CA GLY A 487 19.58 3.34 -7.70
C GLY A 487 20.52 2.59 -6.74
N VAL A 488 20.41 2.78 -5.44
CA VAL A 488 21.19 2.09 -4.41
C VAL A 488 20.34 1.03 -3.72
N ASP A 489 20.90 -0.15 -3.48
CA ASP A 489 20.19 -1.27 -2.85
C ASP A 489 20.32 -1.29 -1.34
N ALA A 490 21.50 -0.97 -0.83
CA ALA A 490 21.76 -0.90 0.60
C ALA A 490 22.79 0.18 0.91
N ALA A 491 22.62 0.84 2.05
CA ALA A 491 23.54 1.85 2.57
C ALA A 491 23.59 1.79 4.09
N ASP A 492 24.78 1.97 4.64
CA ASP A 492 25.04 2.15 6.07
C ASP A 492 26.13 3.21 6.24
N VAL A 493 25.90 4.20 7.11
CA VAL A 493 26.85 5.27 7.39
C VAL A 493 26.79 5.63 8.86
N SER A 494 27.96 5.72 9.51
CA SER A 494 28.08 6.15 10.90
C SER A 494 29.42 6.83 11.18
N LEU A 495 29.47 7.69 12.19
CA LEU A 495 30.66 8.27 12.78
C LEU A 495 30.73 7.90 14.26
N GLY A 496 31.43 6.81 14.59
CA GLY A 496 31.35 6.24 15.92
C GLY A 496 29.92 5.85 16.26
N GLU A 497 29.36 6.48 17.30
CA GLU A 497 27.97 6.30 17.70
C GLU A 497 26.97 7.24 17.00
N TYR A 498 27.47 8.23 16.27
CA TYR A 498 26.68 9.26 15.59
C TYR A 498 26.19 8.81 14.22
N LEU A 499 25.06 9.34 13.82
CA LEU A 499 24.42 9.10 12.52
C LEU A 499 24.43 10.41 11.69
N PRO A 500 24.36 10.35 10.35
CA PRO A 500 24.03 11.52 9.55
C PRO A 500 22.82 12.27 10.12
N GLY A 501 22.91 13.59 10.19
CA GLY A 501 21.95 14.48 10.86
C GLY A 501 22.38 14.92 12.25
N ASP A 502 23.18 14.13 12.95
CA ASP A 502 23.62 14.45 14.32
C ASP A 502 24.58 15.65 14.35
N THR A 503 24.46 16.42 15.44
CA THR A 503 25.49 17.40 15.81
C THR A 503 26.55 16.70 16.66
N VAL A 504 27.78 16.67 16.16
CA VAL A 504 28.90 15.96 16.81
C VAL A 504 29.85 16.95 17.49
N PRO A 505 30.37 16.64 18.67
CA PRO A 505 31.39 17.46 19.31
C PRO A 505 32.72 17.36 18.54
N ALA A 506 33.56 18.39 18.62
CA ALA A 506 34.88 18.37 17.97
C ALA A 506 35.75 17.16 18.38
N SER A 507 35.54 16.61 19.58
CA SER A 507 36.22 15.39 20.02
C SER A 507 35.84 14.15 19.20
N ALA A 508 34.64 14.10 18.64
CA ALA A 508 34.19 12.99 17.79
C ALA A 508 34.91 12.94 16.43
N LEU A 509 35.62 14.02 16.04
CA LEU A 509 36.45 14.01 14.82
C LEU A 509 37.65 13.05 14.91
N ALA A 510 37.98 12.56 16.11
CA ALA A 510 38.95 11.47 16.29
C ALA A 510 38.40 10.13 15.84
N GLU A 511 37.09 9.95 15.77
CA GLU A 511 36.43 8.79 15.21
C GLU A 511 36.53 8.79 13.70
N LYS A 512 36.16 7.66 13.10
CA LYS A 512 36.19 7.47 11.64
C LYS A 512 34.78 7.29 11.11
N ILE A 513 34.51 7.86 9.96
CA ILE A 513 33.28 7.56 9.24
C ILE A 513 33.42 6.13 8.69
N LYS A 514 32.49 5.27 9.08
CA LYS A 514 32.31 3.94 8.48
C LYS A 514 31.16 4.03 7.50
N CYS A 515 31.37 3.52 6.30
CA CYS A 515 30.30 3.44 5.31
C CYS A 515 30.37 2.13 4.51
N SER A 516 29.18 1.62 4.17
CA SER A 516 29.02 0.52 3.22
C SER A 516 27.87 0.80 2.28
N PHE A 517 28.05 0.49 1.00
CA PHE A 517 27.07 0.72 -0.04
C PHE A 517 27.03 -0.46 -1.00
N SER A 518 25.82 -0.74 -1.54
CA SER A 518 25.67 -1.65 -2.68
C SER A 518 24.63 -1.15 -3.66
N ALA A 519 24.82 -1.44 -4.93
CA ALA A 519 23.90 -1.10 -6.01
C ALA A 519 23.84 -2.24 -7.04
N PRO A 520 22.75 -2.35 -7.83
CA PRO A 520 22.65 -3.35 -8.89
C PRO A 520 23.62 -3.06 -10.06
N GLU A 521 24.00 -1.80 -10.24
CA GLU A 521 24.90 -1.34 -11.27
C GLU A 521 26.24 -0.80 -10.69
N GLU A 522 27.15 -0.44 -11.58
CA GLU A 522 28.50 -0.03 -11.24
C GLU A 522 28.54 1.26 -10.41
N LEU A 523 29.20 1.18 -9.27
CA LEU A 523 29.59 2.32 -8.45
C LEU A 523 30.94 2.86 -8.93
N THR A 524 31.07 4.17 -9.08
CA THR A 524 32.22 4.81 -9.72
C THR A 524 33.06 5.65 -8.78
N GLU A 525 32.47 6.24 -7.74
CA GLU A 525 33.17 7.18 -6.89
C GLU A 525 32.51 7.33 -5.51
N ILE A 526 33.32 7.50 -4.48
CA ILE A 526 32.92 7.97 -3.16
C ILE A 526 33.58 9.33 -2.91
N ARG A 527 32.80 10.29 -2.43
CA ARG A 527 33.28 11.61 -2.03
C ARG A 527 32.96 11.90 -0.57
N LEU A 528 33.91 12.50 0.11
CA LEU A 528 33.67 13.18 1.39
C LEU A 528 33.64 14.69 1.13
N TRP A 529 32.55 15.31 1.52
CA TRP A 529 32.41 16.75 1.52
C TRP A 529 32.62 17.31 2.92
N GLY A 530 33.25 18.48 3.01
CA GLY A 530 33.33 19.27 4.24
C GLY A 530 32.92 20.70 3.94
N GLY A 531 31.73 21.07 4.43
CA GLY A 531 31.12 22.30 3.98
C GLY A 531 30.82 22.28 2.47
N ASP A 532 31.29 23.28 1.75
CA ASP A 532 31.07 23.48 0.30
C ASP A 532 32.15 22.87 -0.60
N ARG A 533 33.11 22.11 -0.04
CA ARG A 533 34.24 21.58 -0.80
C ARG A 533 34.40 20.06 -0.63
N ILE A 534 34.88 19.41 -1.69
CA ILE A 534 35.28 18.01 -1.66
C ILE A 534 36.63 17.90 -0.93
N LEU A 535 36.62 17.18 0.20
CA LEU A 535 37.83 16.88 0.99
C LEU A 535 38.55 15.63 0.52
N MET A 536 37.78 14.66 0.04
CA MET A 536 38.29 13.39 -0.49
C MET A 536 37.42 12.95 -1.67
N SER A 537 38.06 12.44 -2.70
CA SER A 537 37.39 11.77 -3.83
C SER A 537 38.17 10.49 -4.13
N GLU A 538 37.49 9.37 -4.07
CA GLU A 538 38.04 8.06 -4.38
C GLU A 538 37.31 7.43 -5.56
N LYS A 539 38.03 7.22 -6.67
CA LYS A 539 37.52 6.46 -7.81
C LYS A 539 37.50 4.98 -7.49
N LEU A 540 36.41 4.32 -7.76
CA LEU A 540 36.28 2.88 -7.54
C LEU A 540 36.71 2.08 -8.78
N PRO A 541 37.21 0.85 -8.60
CA PRO A 541 37.53 -0.03 -9.72
C PRO A 541 36.31 -0.31 -10.59
N ALA A 542 36.54 -0.46 -11.90
CA ALA A 542 35.45 -0.82 -12.84
C ALA A 542 34.75 -2.12 -12.41
N GLY A 543 33.40 -2.12 -12.54
CA GLY A 543 32.57 -3.25 -12.16
C GLY A 543 32.29 -3.37 -10.65
N THR A 544 32.68 -2.38 -9.84
CA THR A 544 32.36 -2.37 -8.40
C THR A 544 30.87 -2.17 -8.20
N THR A 545 30.19 -3.12 -7.54
CA THR A 545 28.77 -3.04 -7.18
C THR A 545 28.54 -2.99 -5.67
N ALA A 546 29.60 -3.19 -4.87
CA ALA A 546 29.57 -3.07 -3.43
C ALA A 546 30.89 -2.51 -2.91
N VAL A 547 30.84 -1.67 -1.89
CA VAL A 547 32.02 -1.02 -1.31
C VAL A 547 31.83 -0.78 0.18
N GLU A 548 32.91 -1.03 0.93
CA GLU A 548 33.02 -0.65 2.35
C GLU A 548 34.24 0.24 2.54
N ARG A 549 34.11 1.30 3.34
CA ARG A 549 35.21 2.22 3.62
C ARG A 549 35.19 2.69 5.08
N ILE A 550 36.39 3.00 5.52
CA ILE A 550 36.68 3.67 6.78
C ILE A 550 37.42 4.96 6.44
N ILE A 551 36.82 6.11 6.68
CA ILE A 551 37.34 7.42 6.26
C ILE A 551 37.76 8.20 7.50
N GLU A 552 39.00 8.67 7.52
CA GLU A 552 39.53 9.52 8.60
C GLU A 552 39.20 10.98 8.34
N ILE A 553 38.61 11.63 9.33
CA ILE A 553 38.19 13.04 9.24
C ILE A 553 38.95 13.96 10.21
N ALA A 554 39.82 13.40 11.06
CA ALA A 554 40.55 14.16 12.09
C ALA A 554 41.40 15.33 11.54
N HIS A 555 41.73 15.28 10.26
CA HIS A 555 42.55 16.32 9.59
C HIS A 555 41.73 17.53 9.14
N TYR A 556 40.40 17.45 9.13
CA TYR A 556 39.52 18.47 8.55
C TYR A 556 38.75 19.26 9.63
N LYS A 557 39.45 19.70 10.67
CA LYS A 557 38.87 20.32 11.87
C LYS A 557 38.07 21.60 11.63
N ASP A 558 38.35 22.28 10.50
CA ASP A 558 37.71 23.55 10.16
C ASP A 558 36.40 23.39 9.35
N ALA A 559 36.03 22.14 9.00
CA ALA A 559 34.79 21.92 8.27
C ALA A 559 33.58 22.06 9.20
N PRO A 560 32.57 22.86 8.84
CA PRO A 560 31.39 23.07 9.67
C PRO A 560 30.52 21.80 9.75
N TYR A 561 30.62 20.92 8.76
CA TYR A 561 29.96 19.62 8.71
C TYR A 561 30.66 18.70 7.71
N PHE A 562 30.32 17.41 7.76
CA PHE A 562 30.75 16.39 6.80
C PHE A 562 29.54 15.64 6.26
N HIS A 563 29.53 15.36 4.96
CA HIS A 563 28.59 14.41 4.37
C HIS A 563 29.26 13.55 3.29
N LEU A 564 28.64 12.42 3.00
CA LEU A 564 29.10 11.50 1.95
C LEU A 564 28.23 11.63 0.71
N GLU A 565 28.88 11.56 -0.44
CA GLU A 565 28.27 11.40 -1.74
C GLU A 565 28.82 10.14 -2.40
N LEU A 566 27.92 9.23 -2.79
CA LEU A 566 28.23 8.05 -3.60
C LEU A 566 27.75 8.30 -5.02
N ARG A 567 28.54 7.93 -6.00
CA ARG A 567 28.23 8.03 -7.43
C ARG A 567 28.39 6.70 -8.12
N GLY A 568 27.53 6.43 -9.09
CA GLY A 568 27.57 5.23 -9.94
C GLY A 568 26.96 5.51 -11.30
N LYS A 569 26.93 4.50 -12.16
CA LYS A 569 26.40 4.62 -13.52
C LYS A 569 24.91 4.99 -13.52
N ASN A 570 24.12 4.34 -12.67
CA ASN A 570 22.71 4.63 -12.43
C ASN A 570 22.44 4.62 -10.91
N ALA A 571 23.39 5.11 -10.13
CA ALA A 571 23.28 5.16 -8.68
C ALA A 571 23.84 6.47 -8.15
N HIS A 572 23.15 7.07 -7.22
CA HIS A 572 23.57 8.26 -6.49
C HIS A 572 23.03 8.22 -5.07
N LEU A 573 23.82 8.66 -4.11
CA LEU A 573 23.39 8.79 -2.73
C LEU A 573 24.07 10.00 -2.11
N ILE A 574 23.31 10.74 -1.31
CA ILE A 574 23.82 11.84 -0.48
C ILE A 574 23.36 11.61 0.95
N SER A 575 24.28 11.53 1.89
CA SER A 575 23.93 11.51 3.31
C SER A 575 23.61 12.89 3.82
N ASN A 576 22.74 12.99 4.81
CA ASN A 576 22.66 14.22 5.61
C ASN A 576 23.99 14.46 6.36
N PRO A 577 24.28 15.69 6.79
CA PRO A 577 25.56 16.02 7.40
C PRO A 577 25.72 15.50 8.83
N PHE A 578 26.97 15.22 9.21
CA PHE A 578 27.42 15.29 10.60
C PHE A 578 27.81 16.73 10.88
N PHE A 579 26.99 17.47 11.60
CA PHE A 579 27.29 18.88 11.94
C PHE A 579 28.33 18.95 13.06
N VAL A 580 29.33 19.82 12.94
CA VAL A 580 30.42 19.95 13.94
C VAL A 580 30.16 21.12 14.85
N LYS A 581 30.29 20.89 16.18
CA LYS A 581 30.09 21.92 17.21
C LYS A 581 31.34 22.11 18.04
#